data_de0bf7ddff64d5a0ab0b8539ad1beae0
#
_entry.id   de0bf7ddff64d5a0ab0b8539ad1beae0
#
_cell.length_a   1.000
_cell.length_b   1.000
_cell.length_c   1.000
_cell.angle_alpha   90.00
_cell.angle_beta   90.00
_cell.angle_gamma   90.00
#
_symmetry.space_group_name_H-M   'P 1'
#
loop_
_entity.id
_entity.type
_entity.pdbx_description
1 polymer ?
#
loop_
_entity_poly.entity_id
_entity_poly.type
_entity_poly.pdbx_seq_one_letter_code
_entity_poly.pdbx_strand_id
1 'polypeptide(L)'
;MKLTTFLVLICALLNPAAADAGSAKVADVGKAVAIALPIVAGGISIFKSDWDGLADNILVTGATGATTFGLNHLIKERRPDGSDDHSFPSDQAGIAFAPAFFLWHRYGWEYGVPAIAAASFVGFARVDARKHHWYDVMTSAAIGFTYDQIVTRRYHDP
;
A
#
# COMPACT_ATOMS: atom_id res chain seq x y z
N MET A 1 7.59 -18.58 7.71
CA MET A 1 6.98 -17.68 8.73
C MET A 1 5.54 -18.13 8.90
N LYS A 2 5.09 -18.43 10.10
CA LYS A 2 3.70 -18.88 10.30
C LYS A 2 2.75 -17.70 10.03
N LEU A 3 1.61 -17.95 9.37
CA LEU A 3 0.54 -16.99 9.12
C LEU A 3 0.19 -16.15 10.37
N THR A 4 0.25 -16.82 11.54
CA THR A 4 0.04 -16.18 12.84
C THR A 4 1.03 -15.04 13.14
N THR A 5 2.30 -15.17 12.75
CA THR A 5 3.31 -14.12 12.96
C THR A 5 3.10 -12.95 12.04
N PHE A 6 2.66 -13.20 10.80
CA PHE A 6 2.31 -12.16 9.82
C PHE A 6 1.05 -11.39 10.24
N LEU A 7 0.01 -12.11 10.69
CA LEU A 7 -1.21 -11.52 11.23
C LEU A 7 -0.95 -10.67 12.48
N VAL A 8 -0.08 -11.15 13.39
CA VAL A 8 0.29 -10.38 14.60
C VAL A 8 1.03 -9.10 14.23
N LEU A 9 1.91 -9.14 13.22
CA LEU A 9 2.63 -7.95 12.76
C LEU A 9 1.66 -6.89 12.18
N ILE A 10 0.70 -7.33 11.37
CA ILE A 10 -0.33 -6.42 10.81
C ILE A 10 -1.32 -5.98 11.89
N CYS A 11 -1.76 -6.87 12.79
CA CYS A 11 -2.62 -6.47 13.91
C CYS A 11 -1.93 -5.49 14.87
N ALA A 12 -0.61 -5.59 15.04
CA ALA A 12 0.15 -4.61 15.83
C ALA A 12 0.18 -3.22 15.15
N LEU A 13 0.19 -3.18 13.81
CA LEU A 13 0.09 -1.94 13.02
C LEU A 13 -1.32 -1.35 13.02
N LEU A 14 -2.35 -2.19 13.19
CA LEU A 14 -3.77 -1.82 13.20
C LEU A 14 -4.34 -1.69 14.63
N ASN A 15 -3.50 -1.45 15.64
CA ASN A 15 -3.91 -1.39 17.04
C ASN A 15 -5.06 -0.36 17.24
N PRO A 16 -6.27 -0.79 17.69
CA PRO A 16 -7.43 0.09 17.84
C PRO A 16 -7.24 1.18 18.92
N ALA A 17 -6.26 1.05 19.82
CA ALA A 17 -5.89 2.14 20.73
C ALA A 17 -5.35 3.38 19.99
N ALA A 18 -4.98 3.26 18.71
CA ALA A 18 -4.65 4.40 17.85
C ALA A 18 -5.89 5.08 17.26
N ALA A 19 -7.05 4.45 17.27
CA ALA A 19 -8.30 4.98 16.70
C ALA A 19 -8.94 6.10 17.55
N ASP A 20 -8.60 6.18 18.81
CA ASP A 20 -9.09 7.24 19.75
C ASP A 20 -8.26 8.54 19.66
N ALA A 21 -7.28 8.54 18.81
CA ALA A 21 -6.40 9.66 18.58
C ALA A 21 -6.86 10.36 17.29
N GLY A 22 -7.30 11.60 17.39
CA GLY A 22 -7.84 12.40 16.27
C GLY A 22 -7.14 12.23 14.92
N SER A 23 -7.78 12.63 13.85
CA SER A 23 -7.42 12.36 12.43
C SER A 23 -5.93 12.53 12.06
N ALA A 24 -5.20 13.41 12.76
CA ALA A 24 -3.75 13.59 12.58
C ALA A 24 -2.94 12.34 12.96
N LYS A 25 -3.28 11.67 14.07
CA LYS A 25 -2.59 10.43 14.49
C LYS A 25 -2.97 9.25 13.59
N VAL A 26 -4.22 9.18 13.12
CA VAL A 26 -4.65 8.18 12.14
C VAL A 26 -3.87 8.35 10.84
N ALA A 27 -3.67 9.59 10.38
CA ALA A 27 -2.85 9.90 9.21
C ALA A 27 -1.38 9.47 9.37
N ASP A 28 -0.79 9.68 10.56
CA ASP A 28 0.61 9.29 10.83
C ASP A 28 0.77 7.77 10.90
N VAL A 29 -0.18 7.06 11.50
CA VAL A 29 -0.22 5.59 11.46
C VAL A 29 -0.39 5.11 10.01
N GLY A 30 -1.27 5.74 9.23
CA GLY A 30 -1.43 5.44 7.80
C GLY A 30 -0.12 5.59 7.00
N LYS A 31 0.66 6.65 7.26
CA LYS A 31 1.99 6.82 6.64
C LYS A 31 2.95 5.71 7.02
N ALA A 32 2.99 5.35 8.32
CA ALA A 32 3.86 4.28 8.79
C ALA A 32 3.50 2.94 8.15
N VAL A 33 2.21 2.62 8.02
CA VAL A 33 1.72 1.42 7.35
C VAL A 33 2.07 1.43 5.86
N ALA A 34 1.93 2.57 5.17
CA ALA A 34 2.28 2.70 3.76
C ALA A 34 3.77 2.38 3.50
N ILE A 35 4.66 2.80 4.40
CA ILE A 35 6.10 2.49 4.31
C ILE A 35 6.38 1.04 4.72
N ALA A 36 5.68 0.53 5.72
CA ALA A 36 5.91 -0.83 6.23
C ALA A 36 5.49 -1.92 5.22
N LEU A 37 4.43 -1.72 4.44
CA LEU A 37 3.91 -2.72 3.52
C LEU A 37 4.94 -3.20 2.48
N PRO A 38 5.62 -2.34 1.70
CA PRO A 38 6.64 -2.80 0.75
C PRO A 38 7.84 -3.46 1.44
N ILE A 39 8.21 -3.03 2.65
CA ILE A 39 9.29 -3.62 3.45
C ILE A 39 8.88 -5.03 3.90
N VAL A 40 7.67 -5.20 4.40
CA VAL A 40 7.13 -6.51 4.81
C VAL A 40 7.03 -7.45 3.61
N ALA A 41 6.55 -6.96 2.47
CA ALA A 41 6.47 -7.75 1.24
C ALA A 41 7.85 -8.22 0.77
N GLY A 42 8.83 -7.33 0.74
CA GLY A 42 10.22 -7.67 0.44
C GLY A 42 10.83 -8.64 1.46
N GLY A 43 10.56 -8.44 2.75
CA GLY A 43 10.99 -9.35 3.81
C GLY A 43 10.42 -10.77 3.68
N ILE A 44 9.17 -10.90 3.23
CA ILE A 44 8.54 -12.21 2.93
C ILE A 44 9.26 -12.87 1.76
N SER A 45 9.55 -12.11 0.68
CA SER A 45 10.30 -12.62 -0.48
C SER A 45 11.69 -13.12 -0.09
N ILE A 46 12.42 -12.35 0.72
CA ILE A 46 13.75 -12.76 1.23
C ILE A 46 13.64 -14.02 2.08
N PHE A 47 12.68 -14.06 3.00
CA PHE A 47 12.49 -15.24 3.87
C PHE A 47 12.17 -16.52 3.09
N LYS A 48 11.49 -16.39 1.95
CA LYS A 48 11.19 -17.50 1.03
C LYS A 48 12.32 -17.78 0.03
N SER A 49 13.45 -17.08 0.12
CA SER A 49 14.54 -17.12 -0.86
C SER A 49 14.08 -16.81 -2.30
N ASP A 50 13.00 -16.04 -2.42
CA ASP A 50 12.35 -15.67 -3.67
C ASP A 50 12.89 -14.32 -4.17
N TRP A 51 14.03 -14.36 -4.84
CA TRP A 51 14.71 -13.16 -5.35
C TRP A 51 13.95 -12.50 -6.51
N ASP A 52 13.28 -13.30 -7.34
CA ASP A 52 12.40 -12.79 -8.39
C ASP A 52 11.21 -12.05 -7.78
N GLY A 53 10.62 -12.59 -6.71
CA GLY A 53 9.56 -11.91 -5.98
C GLY A 53 10.01 -10.62 -5.30
N LEU A 54 11.24 -10.57 -4.80
CA LEU A 54 11.81 -9.33 -4.28
C LEU A 54 11.94 -8.28 -5.40
N ALA A 55 12.42 -8.68 -6.58
CA ALA A 55 12.53 -7.80 -7.73
C ALA A 55 11.14 -7.34 -8.22
N ASP A 56 10.17 -8.24 -8.31
CA ASP A 56 8.79 -7.92 -8.68
C ASP A 56 8.17 -6.91 -7.70
N ASN A 57 8.32 -7.11 -6.39
CA ASN A 57 7.82 -6.15 -5.37
C ASN A 57 8.44 -4.76 -5.53
N ILE A 58 9.75 -4.68 -5.77
CA ILE A 58 10.46 -3.42 -6.00
C ILE A 58 9.94 -2.73 -7.27
N LEU A 59 9.77 -3.49 -8.36
CA LEU A 59 9.30 -2.96 -9.64
C LEU A 59 7.85 -2.49 -9.56
N VAL A 60 6.93 -3.29 -9.00
CA VAL A 60 5.51 -2.94 -8.86
C VAL A 60 5.35 -1.71 -7.98
N THR A 61 6.01 -1.69 -6.81
CA THR A 61 5.94 -0.57 -5.87
C THR A 61 6.60 0.68 -6.44
N GLY A 62 7.78 0.54 -7.04
CA GLY A 62 8.53 1.65 -7.62
C GLY A 62 7.82 2.27 -8.83
N ALA A 63 7.32 1.45 -9.75
CA ALA A 63 6.56 1.92 -10.92
C ALA A 63 5.26 2.61 -10.50
N THR A 64 4.52 2.02 -9.54
CA THR A 64 3.31 2.65 -8.99
C THR A 64 3.63 3.99 -8.36
N GLY A 65 4.64 4.05 -7.47
CA GLY A 65 5.05 5.28 -6.81
C GLY A 65 5.51 6.35 -7.80
N ALA A 66 6.32 5.99 -8.79
CA ALA A 66 6.77 6.93 -9.83
C ALA A 66 5.59 7.47 -10.66
N THR A 67 4.64 6.61 -11.01
CA THR A 67 3.45 7.00 -11.80
C THR A 67 2.53 7.91 -10.98
N THR A 68 2.20 7.53 -9.74
CA THR A 68 1.32 8.36 -8.89
C THR A 68 1.97 9.69 -8.57
N PHE A 69 3.26 9.71 -8.23
CA PHE A 69 4.01 10.94 -8.00
C PHE A 69 4.04 11.84 -9.24
N GLY A 70 4.35 11.28 -10.42
CA GLY A 70 4.35 12.02 -11.68
C GLY A 70 2.98 12.63 -12.01
N LEU A 71 1.92 11.83 -11.92
CA LEU A 71 0.55 12.30 -12.15
C LEU A 71 0.13 13.37 -11.12
N ASN A 72 0.50 13.19 -9.85
CA ASN A 72 0.18 14.12 -8.77
C ASN A 72 0.81 15.50 -9.00
N HIS A 73 1.97 15.58 -9.66
CA HIS A 73 2.62 16.83 -10.01
C HIS A 73 2.09 17.46 -11.33
N LEU A 74 1.61 16.61 -12.25
CA LEU A 74 1.07 17.05 -13.52
C LEU A 74 -0.39 17.51 -13.41
N ILE A 75 -1.20 16.80 -12.61
CA ILE A 75 -2.63 17.07 -12.44
C ILE A 75 -2.81 17.95 -11.20
N LYS A 76 -3.16 19.23 -11.44
CA LYS A 76 -3.39 20.18 -10.37
C LYS A 76 -4.81 20.03 -9.83
N GLU A 77 -4.96 19.21 -8.79
CA GLU A 77 -6.23 19.02 -8.11
C GLU A 77 -6.11 19.41 -6.63
N ARG A 78 -7.04 20.28 -6.21
CA ARG A 78 -7.03 20.82 -4.85
C ARG A 78 -7.43 19.75 -3.82
N ARG A 79 -6.68 19.67 -2.74
CA ARG A 79 -7.03 18.78 -1.62
C ARG A 79 -8.32 19.20 -0.94
N PRO A 80 -9.09 18.24 -0.37
CA PRO A 80 -10.31 18.54 0.38
C PRO A 80 -10.13 19.51 1.56
N ASP A 81 -8.93 19.54 2.17
CA ASP A 81 -8.59 20.50 3.24
C ASP A 81 -8.07 21.85 2.71
N GLY A 82 -7.91 21.99 1.40
CA GLY A 82 -7.43 23.21 0.75
C GLY A 82 -5.95 23.51 0.95
N SER A 83 -5.16 22.58 1.50
CA SER A 83 -3.75 22.82 1.85
C SER A 83 -2.82 23.02 0.64
N ASP A 84 -3.06 22.29 -0.46
CA ASP A 84 -2.31 22.39 -1.71
C ASP A 84 -3.10 21.80 -2.89
N ASP A 85 -2.49 21.79 -4.09
CA ASP A 85 -3.11 21.31 -5.34
C ASP A 85 -2.52 19.95 -5.78
N HIS A 86 -2.16 19.09 -4.82
CA HIS A 86 -1.58 17.76 -5.07
C HIS A 86 -2.46 16.66 -4.47
N SER A 87 -3.79 16.67 -4.81
CA SER A 87 -4.70 15.63 -4.35
C SER A 87 -4.60 14.36 -5.22
N PHE A 88 -4.63 14.50 -6.53
CA PHE A 88 -4.79 13.36 -7.44
C PHE A 88 -3.50 12.95 -8.15
N PRO A 89 -3.21 11.65 -8.19
CA PRO A 89 -3.72 10.57 -7.33
C PRO A 89 -2.99 10.53 -5.97
N SER A 90 -3.36 9.59 -5.07
CA SER A 90 -2.75 9.46 -3.75
C SER A 90 -1.48 8.60 -3.75
N ASP A 91 -0.30 9.22 -3.62
CA ASP A 91 0.99 8.50 -3.61
C ASP A 91 1.06 7.45 -2.50
N GLN A 92 0.62 7.78 -1.29
CA GLN A 92 0.67 6.87 -0.15
C GLN A 92 -0.26 5.67 -0.33
N ALA A 93 -1.44 5.87 -0.92
CA ALA A 93 -2.32 4.77 -1.27
C ALA A 93 -1.67 3.87 -2.34
N GLY A 94 -1.05 4.45 -3.36
CA GLY A 94 -0.34 3.70 -4.41
C GLY A 94 0.76 2.82 -3.83
N ILE A 95 1.65 3.39 -2.99
CA ILE A 95 2.74 2.67 -2.33
C ILE A 95 2.22 1.57 -1.39
N ALA A 96 1.02 1.72 -0.82
CA ALA A 96 0.42 0.71 0.04
C ALA A 96 -0.28 -0.42 -0.75
N PHE A 97 -1.06 -0.08 -1.78
CA PHE A 97 -1.81 -1.07 -2.55
C PHE A 97 -0.93 -1.93 -3.47
N ALA A 98 0.14 -1.37 -4.03
CA ALA A 98 1.04 -2.08 -4.92
C ALA A 98 1.63 -3.36 -4.28
N PRO A 99 2.33 -3.31 -3.13
CA PRO A 99 2.82 -4.51 -2.47
C PRO A 99 1.71 -5.40 -1.92
N ALA A 100 0.51 -4.87 -1.63
CA ALA A 100 -0.62 -5.67 -1.18
C ALA A 100 -1.16 -6.56 -2.30
N PHE A 101 -1.28 -6.05 -3.53
CA PHE A 101 -1.64 -6.84 -4.71
C PHE A 101 -0.55 -7.83 -5.07
N PHE A 102 0.73 -7.42 -5.02
CA PHE A 102 1.87 -8.32 -5.19
C PHE A 102 1.80 -9.52 -4.24
N LEU A 103 1.58 -9.28 -2.95
CA LEU A 103 1.48 -10.36 -1.96
C LEU A 103 0.32 -11.31 -2.26
N TRP A 104 -0.83 -10.77 -2.69
CA TRP A 104 -1.98 -11.58 -3.10
C TRP A 104 -1.67 -12.43 -4.32
N HIS A 105 -1.15 -11.81 -5.36
CA HIS A 105 -0.92 -12.47 -6.64
C HIS A 105 0.20 -13.52 -6.53
N ARG A 106 1.31 -13.16 -5.88
CA ARG A 106 2.49 -14.03 -5.79
C ARG A 106 2.34 -15.15 -4.77
N TYR A 107 1.87 -14.83 -3.56
CA TYR A 107 1.84 -15.78 -2.44
C TYR A 107 0.44 -16.21 -2.01
N GLY A 108 -0.59 -15.68 -2.65
CA GLY A 108 -1.96 -16.08 -2.43
C GLY A 108 -2.71 -15.26 -1.37
N TRP A 109 -3.97 -15.65 -1.17
CA TRP A 109 -4.92 -14.89 -0.34
C TRP A 109 -4.52 -14.77 1.13
N GLU A 110 -3.77 -15.73 1.66
CA GLU A 110 -3.31 -15.74 3.05
C GLU A 110 -2.43 -14.53 3.38
N TYR A 111 -1.63 -14.08 2.41
CA TYR A 111 -0.80 -12.88 2.51
C TYR A 111 -1.54 -11.65 1.99
N GLY A 112 -2.33 -11.82 0.93
CA GLY A 112 -3.01 -10.73 0.26
C GLY A 112 -4.11 -10.09 1.07
N VAL A 113 -4.99 -10.88 1.71
CA VAL A 113 -6.13 -10.35 2.49
C VAL A 113 -5.67 -9.38 3.60
N PRO A 114 -4.74 -9.77 4.49
CA PRO A 114 -4.28 -8.84 5.52
C PRO A 114 -3.54 -7.63 4.94
N ALA A 115 -2.80 -7.80 3.84
CA ALA A 115 -2.10 -6.69 3.19
C ALA A 115 -3.07 -5.69 2.54
N ILE A 116 -4.12 -6.18 1.86
CA ILE A 116 -5.17 -5.33 1.29
C ILE A 116 -5.95 -4.61 2.39
N ALA A 117 -6.24 -5.27 3.52
CA ALA A 117 -6.88 -4.62 4.65
C ALA A 117 -6.02 -3.46 5.20
N ALA A 118 -4.69 -3.68 5.32
CA ALA A 118 -3.76 -2.64 5.73
C ALA A 118 -3.66 -1.50 4.72
N ALA A 119 -3.61 -1.79 3.40
CA ALA A 119 -3.62 -0.78 2.35
C ALA A 119 -4.94 0.01 2.32
N SER A 120 -6.07 -0.65 2.55
CA SER A 120 -7.38 0.00 2.68
C SER A 120 -7.44 0.95 3.87
N PHE A 121 -6.83 0.57 4.99
CA PHE A 121 -6.67 1.47 6.14
C PHE A 121 -5.83 2.72 5.78
N VAL A 122 -4.74 2.56 5.00
CA VAL A 122 -3.98 3.71 4.50
C VAL A 122 -4.88 4.63 3.68
N GLY A 123 -5.63 4.09 2.72
CA GLY A 123 -6.58 4.86 1.92
C GLY A 123 -7.60 5.61 2.77
N PHE A 124 -8.22 4.92 3.73
CA PHE A 124 -9.14 5.53 4.69
C PHE A 124 -8.47 6.68 5.46
N ALA A 125 -7.27 6.47 6.00
CA ALA A 125 -6.53 7.47 6.77
C ALA A 125 -6.25 8.74 5.93
N ARG A 126 -6.03 8.60 4.61
CA ARG A 126 -5.82 9.75 3.72
C ARG A 126 -7.09 10.54 3.48
N VAL A 127 -8.23 9.88 3.37
CA VAL A 127 -9.54 10.51 3.18
C VAL A 127 -10.02 11.13 4.51
N ASP A 128 -9.88 10.43 5.62
CA ASP A 128 -10.22 10.92 6.97
C ASP A 128 -9.44 12.21 7.32
N ALA A 129 -8.16 12.26 6.99
CA ALA A 129 -7.30 13.44 7.13
C ALA A 129 -7.61 14.57 6.11
N ARG A 130 -8.62 14.41 5.25
CA ARG A 130 -9.01 15.36 4.20
C ARG A 130 -7.87 15.74 3.25
N LYS A 131 -6.89 14.83 3.06
CA LYS A 131 -5.75 15.02 2.14
C LYS A 131 -6.04 14.53 0.73
N HIS A 132 -6.96 13.56 0.58
CA HIS A 132 -7.35 12.96 -0.69
C HIS A 132 -8.84 12.67 -0.73
N HIS A 133 -9.40 12.58 -1.94
CA HIS A 133 -10.73 12.06 -2.19
C HIS A 133 -10.69 10.53 -2.35
N TRP A 134 -11.84 9.86 -2.25
CA TRP A 134 -11.90 8.41 -2.45
C TRP A 134 -11.43 7.98 -3.84
N TYR A 135 -11.74 8.77 -4.88
CA TYR A 135 -11.32 8.46 -6.25
C TYR A 135 -9.80 8.59 -6.44
N ASP A 136 -9.08 9.45 -5.70
CA ASP A 136 -7.62 9.52 -5.70
C ASP A 136 -7.02 8.20 -5.22
N VAL A 137 -7.58 7.68 -4.12
CA VAL A 137 -7.19 6.40 -3.52
C VAL A 137 -7.47 5.23 -4.47
N MET A 138 -8.68 5.18 -5.03
CA MET A 138 -9.10 4.12 -5.95
C MET A 138 -8.27 4.11 -7.24
N THR A 139 -7.95 5.28 -7.78
CA THR A 139 -7.07 5.41 -8.95
C THR A 139 -5.67 4.89 -8.64
N SER A 140 -5.11 5.23 -7.48
CA SER A 140 -3.80 4.71 -7.06
C SER A 140 -3.81 3.20 -6.87
N ALA A 141 -4.87 2.66 -6.30
CA ALA A 141 -5.06 1.21 -6.19
C ALA A 141 -5.13 0.54 -7.58
N ALA A 142 -5.87 1.13 -8.52
CA ALA A 142 -5.97 0.62 -9.89
C ALA A 142 -4.62 0.65 -10.62
N ILE A 143 -3.82 1.70 -10.43
CA ILE A 143 -2.45 1.80 -10.98
C ILE A 143 -1.57 0.67 -10.41
N GLY A 144 -1.59 0.49 -9.08
CA GLY A 144 -0.83 -0.58 -8.42
C GLY A 144 -1.25 -1.97 -8.87
N PHE A 145 -2.57 -2.21 -8.99
CA PHE A 145 -3.10 -3.46 -9.53
C PHE A 145 -2.65 -3.71 -10.97
N THR A 146 -2.65 -2.68 -11.81
CA THR A 146 -2.22 -2.80 -13.21
C THR A 146 -0.75 -3.19 -13.32
N TYR A 147 0.14 -2.54 -12.56
CA TYR A 147 1.55 -2.91 -12.56
C TYR A 147 1.77 -4.32 -12.00
N ASP A 148 1.04 -4.70 -10.95
CA ASP A 148 1.09 -6.06 -10.43
C ASP A 148 0.73 -7.10 -11.50
N GLN A 149 -0.35 -6.89 -12.26
CA GLN A 149 -0.77 -7.84 -13.31
C GLN A 149 0.25 -7.96 -14.46
N ILE A 150 1.04 -6.90 -14.70
CA ILE A 150 2.06 -6.90 -15.78
C ILE A 150 3.36 -7.56 -15.32
N VAL A 151 3.75 -7.36 -14.06
CA VAL A 151 5.08 -7.70 -13.54
C VAL A 151 5.07 -9.01 -12.77
N THR A 152 4.10 -9.18 -11.85
CA THR A 152 4.11 -10.27 -10.87
C THR A 152 3.72 -11.61 -11.48
N ARG A 153 4.51 -12.65 -11.17
CA ARG A 153 4.20 -14.04 -11.50
C ARG A 153 3.93 -14.83 -10.22
N ARG A 154 3.06 -15.83 -10.28
CA ARG A 154 2.80 -16.71 -9.14
C ARG A 154 4.07 -17.42 -8.68
N TYR A 155 4.26 -17.45 -7.38
CA TYR A 155 5.33 -18.23 -6.76
C TYR A 155 5.00 -19.73 -6.85
N HIS A 156 5.93 -20.51 -7.36
CA HIS A 156 5.90 -21.96 -7.32
C HIS A 156 7.01 -22.39 -6.37
N ASP A 157 6.65 -23.07 -5.29
CA ASP A 157 7.62 -23.64 -4.37
C ASP A 157 8.44 -24.70 -5.13
N PRO A 158 9.78 -24.66 -5.10
CA PRO A 158 10.65 -25.61 -5.79
C PRO A 158 10.57 -27.02 -5.21
#